data_a4092d4385bb162da708b6ced0284d5a
#
_entry.id   a4092d4385bb162da708b6ced0284d5a
#
_cell.length_a   1.000
_cell.length_b   1.000
_cell.length_c   1.000
_cell.angle_alpha   90.00
_cell.angle_beta   90.00
_cell.angle_gamma   90.00
#
_symmetry.space_group_name_H-M   'P 1'
#
loop_
_entity.id
_entity.type
_entity.pdbx_description
1 polymer ?
#
loop_
_entity_poly.entity_id
_entity_poly.type
_entity_poly.pdbx_seq_one_letter_code
_entity_poly.pdbx_strand_id
1 'polypeptide(L)'
;MTLSTAWFPPIEFFAILAKNSVVYIEACESYRKQTWRNRCRILTEGGPMDLRVHVLHDGERLIRNVRVDWREDWLRPVLYAIDTAYYSSPFFEYYRDELFALLERRRERLWDMNMDIIDFFCRKIGIAPKILPTTDFVLSLPEDCRWSIDPKKPSGYKCRPYWQVFRERFGFVDGLSAMDLLFNEGPESLGFLLAEPQPVTQAVERVEQVEAVLDDVDQSVGR
;
A
#
# COMPACT_ATOMS: atom_id res chain seq x y z
N MET A 1 14.19 5.53 12.15
CA MET A 1 13.02 4.67 11.83
C MET A 1 13.46 3.46 11.03
N THR A 2 13.04 2.24 11.39
CA THR A 2 13.39 1.02 10.66
C THR A 2 12.14 0.24 10.28
N LEU A 3 12.05 -0.18 9.00
CA LEU A 3 10.94 -0.93 8.41
C LEU A 3 11.43 -2.27 7.87
N SER A 4 10.57 -3.28 7.80
CA SER A 4 10.82 -4.45 6.96
C SER A 4 10.53 -4.12 5.50
N THR A 5 11.23 -4.80 4.56
CA THR A 5 10.86 -4.67 3.14
C THR A 5 9.46 -5.20 2.90
N ALA A 6 8.75 -4.64 1.93
CA ALA A 6 7.40 -5.06 1.57
C ALA A 6 7.15 -4.98 0.06
N TRP A 7 6.35 -5.90 -0.45
CA TRP A 7 5.89 -5.94 -1.84
C TRP A 7 4.58 -5.19 -1.95
N PHE A 8 4.54 -4.14 -2.74
CA PHE A 8 3.43 -3.19 -2.80
C PHE A 8 2.96 -2.79 -1.39
N PRO A 9 3.82 -2.09 -0.63
CA PRO A 9 3.58 -1.79 0.77
C PRO A 9 2.21 -1.16 1.03
N PRO A 10 1.63 -1.36 2.23
CA PRO A 10 0.41 -0.66 2.62
C PRO A 10 0.65 0.85 2.77
N ILE A 11 -0.43 1.62 2.74
CA ILE A 11 -0.41 3.09 2.84
C ILE A 11 0.37 3.56 4.07
N GLU A 12 0.23 2.89 5.21
CA GLU A 12 0.98 3.17 6.45
C GLU A 12 2.50 3.22 6.24
N PHE A 13 3.04 2.33 5.41
CA PHE A 13 4.46 2.28 5.09
C PHE A 13 4.93 3.59 4.45
N PHE A 14 4.18 4.09 3.47
CA PHE A 14 4.51 5.34 2.78
C PHE A 14 4.22 6.57 3.63
N ALA A 15 3.27 6.51 4.56
CA ALA A 15 3.07 7.57 5.55
C ALA A 15 4.30 7.73 6.47
N ILE A 16 4.95 6.60 6.83
CA ILE A 16 6.21 6.64 7.57
C ILE A 16 7.33 7.21 6.70
N LEU A 17 7.45 6.80 5.44
CA LEU A 17 8.46 7.34 4.51
C LEU A 17 8.29 8.84 4.30
N ALA A 18 7.06 9.33 4.15
CA ALA A 18 6.76 10.74 3.91
C ALA A 18 7.11 11.65 5.11
N LYS A 19 7.06 11.11 6.33
CA LYS A 19 7.32 11.85 7.58
C LYS A 19 8.77 11.80 8.05
N ASN A 20 9.63 11.01 7.40
CA ASN A 20 11.01 10.78 7.84
C ASN A 20 12.01 11.05 6.72
N SER A 21 13.02 11.87 6.99
CA SER A 21 14.09 12.19 6.04
C SER A 21 15.05 11.03 5.79
N VAL A 22 15.21 10.12 6.76
CA VAL A 22 16.06 8.94 6.68
C VAL A 22 15.29 7.74 7.23
N VAL A 23 15.21 6.66 6.43
CA VAL A 23 14.55 5.41 6.82
C VAL A 23 15.46 4.23 6.46
N TYR A 24 15.58 3.29 7.39
CA TYR A 24 16.29 2.03 7.17
C TYR A 24 15.30 0.94 6.78
N ILE A 25 15.63 0.18 5.74
CA ILE A 25 14.90 -1.04 5.40
C ILE A 25 15.74 -2.25 5.84
N GLU A 26 15.13 -3.12 6.64
CA GLU A 26 15.80 -4.30 7.20
C GLU A 26 16.17 -5.30 6.11
N ALA A 27 17.48 -5.46 5.88
CA ALA A 27 18.05 -6.33 4.86
C ALA A 27 18.64 -7.63 5.45
N CYS A 28 18.80 -7.69 6.77
CA CYS A 28 19.50 -8.76 7.47
C CYS A 28 18.56 -9.67 8.28
N GLU A 29 17.24 -9.48 8.19
CA GLU A 29 16.25 -10.35 8.83
C GLU A 29 16.05 -11.65 8.07
N SER A 30 15.52 -12.65 8.77
CA SER A 30 15.04 -13.88 8.14
C SER A 30 13.70 -13.65 7.46
N TYR A 31 13.55 -14.14 6.23
CA TYR A 31 12.29 -14.11 5.49
C TYR A 31 11.16 -14.79 6.29
N ARG A 32 10.05 -14.10 6.38
CA ARG A 32 8.84 -14.59 7.06
C ARG A 32 7.70 -14.75 6.08
N LYS A 33 7.18 -15.97 5.99
CA LYS A 33 5.99 -16.29 5.18
C LYS A 33 4.76 -15.55 5.69
N GLN A 34 3.83 -15.28 4.81
CA GLN A 34 2.53 -14.67 5.14
C GLN A 34 2.66 -13.27 5.79
N THR A 35 3.57 -12.46 5.27
CA THR A 35 3.78 -11.07 5.65
C THR A 35 3.78 -10.18 4.40
N TRP A 36 3.79 -8.88 4.57
CA TRP A 36 3.86 -7.94 3.45
C TRP A 36 5.13 -8.05 2.61
N ARG A 37 6.14 -8.82 3.03
CA ARG A 37 7.38 -9.01 2.25
C ARG A 37 7.15 -9.58 0.86
N ASN A 38 6.14 -10.45 0.72
CA ASN A 38 5.77 -11.04 -0.57
C ASN A 38 4.27 -11.02 -0.84
N ARG A 39 3.53 -10.13 -0.19
CA ARG A 39 2.08 -9.93 -0.37
C ARG A 39 1.73 -8.47 -0.41
N CYS A 40 0.59 -8.18 -1.01
CA CYS A 40 -0.11 -6.92 -0.83
C CYS A 40 -1.61 -7.18 -0.79
N ARG A 41 -2.37 -6.17 -0.36
CA ARG A 41 -3.84 -6.21 -0.34
C ARG A 41 -4.40 -5.15 -1.24
N ILE A 42 -5.29 -5.54 -2.14
CA ILE A 42 -6.05 -4.65 -3.03
C ILE A 42 -7.53 -4.78 -2.73
N LEU A 43 -8.33 -3.80 -3.15
CA LEU A 43 -9.79 -3.88 -3.13
C LEU A 43 -10.30 -4.28 -4.51
N THR A 44 -11.09 -5.34 -4.56
CA THR A 44 -11.72 -5.84 -5.79
C THR A 44 -13.24 -5.78 -5.68
N GLU A 45 -13.96 -6.08 -6.74
CA GLU A 45 -15.42 -6.23 -6.70
C GLU A 45 -15.90 -7.27 -5.68
N GLY A 46 -15.09 -8.31 -5.42
CA GLY A 46 -15.37 -9.35 -4.41
C GLY A 46 -14.96 -8.97 -2.98
N GLY A 47 -14.39 -7.78 -2.77
CA GLY A 47 -13.84 -7.31 -1.49
C GLY A 47 -12.31 -7.34 -1.47
N PRO A 48 -11.70 -7.18 -0.28
CA PRO A 48 -10.25 -7.20 -0.12
C PRO A 48 -9.64 -8.53 -0.57
N MET A 49 -8.59 -8.47 -1.40
CA MET A 49 -7.90 -9.62 -1.95
C MET A 49 -6.38 -9.49 -1.74
N ASP A 50 -5.74 -10.56 -1.27
CA ASP A 50 -4.29 -10.61 -1.14
C ASP A 50 -3.65 -11.16 -2.43
N LEU A 51 -2.78 -10.36 -3.05
CA LEU A 51 -1.88 -10.80 -4.12
C LEU A 51 -0.55 -11.28 -3.53
N ARG A 52 0.18 -12.15 -4.26
CA ARG A 52 1.41 -12.78 -3.75
C ARG A 52 2.48 -12.91 -4.82
N VAL A 53 3.73 -12.72 -4.39
CA VAL A 53 4.91 -13.17 -5.14
C VAL A 53 5.24 -14.59 -4.71
N HIS A 54 5.49 -15.48 -5.68
CA HIS A 54 6.01 -16.81 -5.41
C HIS A 54 7.52 -16.74 -5.20
N VAL A 55 8.02 -17.40 -4.17
CA VAL A 55 9.45 -17.44 -3.84
C VAL A 55 9.95 -18.87 -3.78
N LEU A 56 11.21 -19.07 -4.14
CA LEU A 56 11.85 -20.38 -4.08
C LEU A 56 12.01 -20.84 -2.62
N HIS A 57 11.75 -22.11 -2.39
CA HIS A 57 11.94 -22.78 -1.10
C HIS A 57 13.20 -23.66 -1.13
N ASP A 58 14.36 -23.01 -1.30
CA ASP A 58 15.67 -23.64 -1.47
C ASP A 58 16.53 -23.63 -0.19
N GLY A 59 15.93 -23.25 0.94
CA GLY A 59 16.62 -23.17 2.24
C GLY A 59 17.20 -21.79 2.55
N GLU A 60 17.22 -20.85 1.59
CA GLU A 60 17.64 -19.49 1.85
C GLU A 60 16.67 -18.81 2.82
N ARG A 61 17.22 -18.15 3.84
CA ARG A 61 16.43 -17.48 4.87
C ARG A 61 16.63 -15.97 4.89
N LEU A 62 17.81 -15.47 4.46
CA LEU A 62 18.11 -14.07 4.53
C LEU A 62 17.26 -13.30 3.49
N ILE A 63 16.46 -12.32 3.94
CA ILE A 63 15.48 -11.62 3.08
C ILE A 63 16.11 -11.05 1.79
N ARG A 64 17.31 -10.51 1.89
CA ARG A 64 18.04 -9.94 0.74
C ARG A 64 18.42 -10.96 -0.34
N ASN A 65 18.46 -12.25 0.00
CA ASN A 65 18.87 -13.32 -0.89
C ASN A 65 17.69 -14.18 -1.39
N VAL A 66 16.50 -14.03 -0.81
CA VAL A 66 15.30 -14.78 -1.21
C VAL A 66 15.04 -14.55 -2.69
N ARG A 67 14.97 -15.65 -3.46
CA ARG A 67 14.75 -15.62 -4.90
C ARG A 67 13.28 -15.76 -5.24
N VAL A 68 12.87 -15.02 -6.28
CA VAL A 68 11.52 -15.12 -6.85
C VAL A 68 11.40 -16.40 -7.68
N ASP A 69 10.30 -17.10 -7.56
CA ASP A 69 10.03 -18.32 -8.35
C ASP A 69 9.32 -17.95 -9.65
N TRP A 70 10.06 -17.91 -10.74
CA TRP A 70 9.56 -17.60 -12.08
C TRP A 70 9.18 -18.85 -12.90
N ARG A 71 9.19 -20.05 -12.31
CA ARG A 71 8.85 -21.30 -12.99
C ARG A 71 7.36 -21.39 -13.30
N GLU A 72 6.53 -20.75 -12.50
CA GLU A 72 5.09 -20.61 -12.72
C GLU A 72 4.76 -19.18 -13.15
N ASP A 73 3.76 -19.02 -13.99
CA ASP A 73 3.31 -17.71 -14.45
C ASP A 73 2.35 -17.06 -13.44
N TRP A 74 2.84 -16.77 -12.25
CA TRP A 74 2.07 -16.07 -11.21
C TRP A 74 1.89 -14.59 -11.51
N LEU A 75 2.77 -14.00 -12.34
CA LEU A 75 2.73 -12.57 -12.64
C LEU A 75 1.51 -12.19 -13.48
N ARG A 76 1.19 -12.96 -14.49
CA ARG A 76 0.05 -12.69 -15.37
C ARG A 76 -1.29 -12.57 -14.62
N PRO A 77 -1.69 -13.51 -13.74
CA PRO A 77 -2.90 -13.34 -12.93
C PRO A 77 -2.82 -12.14 -11.97
N VAL A 78 -1.63 -11.79 -11.46
CA VAL A 78 -1.44 -10.59 -10.63
C VAL A 78 -1.70 -9.32 -11.42
N LEU A 79 -1.09 -9.17 -12.61
CA LEU A 79 -1.32 -8.02 -13.48
C LEU A 79 -2.79 -7.90 -13.87
N TYR A 80 -3.43 -9.01 -14.22
CA TYR A 80 -4.87 -9.04 -14.53
C TYR A 80 -5.73 -8.60 -13.35
N ALA A 81 -5.41 -9.06 -12.13
CA ALA A 81 -6.15 -8.67 -10.93
C ALA A 81 -6.01 -7.16 -10.63
N ILE A 82 -4.80 -6.59 -10.78
CA ILE A 82 -4.56 -5.15 -10.64
C ILE A 82 -5.33 -4.37 -11.71
N ASP A 83 -5.24 -4.78 -12.96
CA ASP A 83 -5.93 -4.15 -14.08
C ASP A 83 -7.45 -4.12 -13.85
N THR A 84 -8.03 -5.27 -13.49
CA THR A 84 -9.47 -5.39 -13.24
C THR A 84 -9.92 -4.58 -12.02
N ALA A 85 -9.12 -4.54 -10.95
CA ALA A 85 -9.47 -3.83 -9.72
C ALA A 85 -9.44 -2.31 -9.89
N TYR A 86 -8.52 -1.79 -10.73
CA TYR A 86 -8.24 -0.36 -10.80
C TYR A 86 -8.54 0.29 -12.17
N TYR A 87 -9.07 -0.46 -13.14
CA TYR A 87 -9.41 0.08 -14.46
C TYR A 87 -10.26 1.36 -14.40
N SER A 88 -11.17 1.45 -13.44
CA SER A 88 -12.05 2.61 -13.24
C SER A 88 -11.47 3.67 -12.29
N SER A 89 -10.25 3.50 -11.79
CA SER A 89 -9.59 4.50 -10.95
C SER A 89 -9.11 5.69 -11.81
N PRO A 90 -9.29 6.93 -11.35
CA PRO A 90 -9.03 8.13 -12.17
C PRO A 90 -7.59 8.27 -12.67
N PHE A 91 -6.62 7.75 -11.92
CA PHE A 91 -5.20 7.90 -12.23
C PHE A 91 -4.51 6.59 -12.62
N PHE A 92 -5.21 5.45 -12.66
CA PHE A 92 -4.60 4.15 -12.95
C PHE A 92 -3.88 4.12 -14.29
N GLU A 93 -4.51 4.63 -15.35
CA GLU A 93 -3.97 4.64 -16.70
C GLU A 93 -2.62 5.38 -16.79
N TYR A 94 -2.41 6.43 -15.99
CA TYR A 94 -1.15 7.19 -15.98
C TYR A 94 0.03 6.44 -15.37
N TYR A 95 -0.23 5.46 -14.50
CA TYR A 95 0.82 4.74 -13.78
C TYR A 95 0.97 3.28 -14.20
N ARG A 96 -0.06 2.72 -14.83
CA ARG A 96 -0.19 1.32 -15.18
C ARG A 96 0.99 0.78 -15.97
N ASP A 97 1.31 1.39 -17.09
CA ASP A 97 2.30 0.86 -18.03
C ASP A 97 3.71 0.85 -17.44
N GLU A 98 4.09 1.90 -16.71
CA GLU A 98 5.39 1.95 -16.03
C GLU A 98 5.46 0.91 -14.90
N LEU A 99 4.38 0.74 -14.13
CA LEU A 99 4.31 -0.24 -13.07
C LEU A 99 4.39 -1.68 -13.61
N PHE A 100 3.66 -1.97 -14.68
CA PHE A 100 3.66 -3.30 -15.31
C PHE A 100 5.03 -3.60 -15.91
N ALA A 101 5.64 -2.66 -16.64
CA ALA A 101 6.99 -2.81 -17.16
C ALA A 101 8.03 -3.04 -16.06
N LEU A 102 7.86 -2.42 -14.86
CA LEU A 102 8.73 -2.66 -13.71
C LEU A 102 8.63 -4.11 -13.23
N LEU A 103 7.44 -4.68 -13.12
CA LEU A 103 7.23 -6.07 -12.70
C LEU A 103 7.72 -7.07 -13.76
N GLU A 104 7.55 -6.75 -15.05
CA GLU A 104 7.99 -7.56 -16.19
C GLU A 104 9.53 -7.64 -16.34
N ARG A 105 10.28 -6.81 -15.62
CA ARG A 105 11.76 -6.95 -15.53
C ARG A 105 12.17 -8.27 -14.89
N ARG A 106 11.27 -8.96 -14.20
CA ARG A 106 11.47 -10.28 -13.58
C ARG A 106 12.73 -10.33 -12.71
N ARG A 107 12.82 -9.43 -11.73
CA ARG A 107 13.95 -9.42 -10.78
C ARG A 107 14.16 -10.81 -10.19
N GLU A 108 15.40 -11.25 -10.11
CA GLU A 108 15.74 -12.55 -9.52
C GLU A 108 15.44 -12.59 -8.03
N ARG A 109 15.73 -11.49 -7.30
CA ARG A 109 15.55 -11.40 -5.85
C ARG A 109 14.33 -10.62 -5.47
N LEU A 110 13.62 -11.13 -4.46
CA LEU A 110 12.46 -10.45 -3.89
C LEU A 110 12.83 -9.06 -3.34
N TRP A 111 14.01 -8.95 -2.71
CA TRP A 111 14.53 -7.68 -2.21
C TRP A 111 14.62 -6.62 -3.31
N ASP A 112 15.25 -6.94 -4.43
CA ASP A 112 15.44 -6.00 -5.52
C ASP A 112 14.09 -5.56 -6.14
N MET A 113 13.15 -6.50 -6.28
CA MET A 113 11.79 -6.20 -6.74
C MET A 113 11.07 -5.25 -5.79
N ASN A 114 11.14 -5.51 -4.49
CA ASN A 114 10.49 -4.66 -3.49
C ASN A 114 11.09 -3.25 -3.46
N MET A 115 12.42 -3.13 -3.57
CA MET A 115 13.08 -1.83 -3.59
C MET A 115 12.74 -1.02 -4.85
N ASP A 116 12.67 -1.67 -6.03
CA ASP A 116 12.21 -1.02 -7.26
C ASP A 116 10.76 -0.49 -7.11
N ILE A 117 9.87 -1.28 -6.48
CA ILE A 117 8.48 -0.88 -6.23
C ILE A 117 8.42 0.30 -5.26
N ILE A 118 9.16 0.23 -4.15
CA ILE A 118 9.21 1.33 -3.16
C ILE A 118 9.71 2.62 -3.83
N ASP A 119 10.77 2.55 -4.63
CA ASP A 119 11.30 3.69 -5.39
C ASP A 119 10.26 4.25 -6.37
N PHE A 120 9.56 3.38 -7.11
CA PHE A 120 8.48 3.79 -8.00
C PHE A 120 7.42 4.61 -7.26
N PHE A 121 6.90 4.11 -6.14
CA PHE A 121 5.89 4.82 -5.37
C PHE A 121 6.43 6.12 -4.77
N CYS A 122 7.64 6.13 -4.24
CA CYS A 122 8.27 7.36 -3.73
C CYS A 122 8.31 8.45 -4.81
N ARG A 123 8.75 8.11 -6.02
CA ARG A 123 8.79 9.05 -7.15
C ARG A 123 7.39 9.52 -7.57
N LYS A 124 6.41 8.61 -7.65
CA LYS A 124 5.06 8.94 -8.12
C LYS A 124 4.25 9.74 -7.09
N ILE A 125 4.46 9.49 -5.80
CA ILE A 125 3.85 10.25 -4.70
C ILE A 125 4.56 11.60 -4.47
N GLY A 126 5.83 11.73 -4.90
CA GLY A 126 6.61 12.94 -4.70
C GLY A 126 7.31 13.03 -3.34
N ILE A 127 7.71 11.88 -2.77
CA ILE A 127 8.52 11.80 -1.54
C ILE A 127 9.94 11.35 -1.87
N ALA A 128 10.93 11.86 -1.15
CA ALA A 128 12.34 11.57 -1.40
C ALA A 128 13.11 11.31 -0.08
N PRO A 129 12.68 10.35 0.75
CA PRO A 129 13.45 9.97 1.93
C PRO A 129 14.77 9.31 1.50
N LYS A 130 15.81 9.47 2.30
CA LYS A 130 17.03 8.68 2.14
C LYS A 130 16.77 7.27 2.68
N ILE A 131 16.58 6.31 1.76
CA ILE A 131 16.34 4.90 2.10
C ILE A 131 17.67 4.16 2.10
N LEU A 132 18.00 3.51 3.21
CA LEU A 132 19.24 2.75 3.41
C LEU A 132 18.93 1.32 3.85
N PRO A 133 19.62 0.30 3.33
CA PRO A 133 19.54 -1.04 3.88
C PRO A 133 20.27 -1.10 5.24
N THR A 134 19.78 -1.95 6.16
CA THR A 134 20.56 -2.29 7.35
C THR A 134 21.78 -3.13 6.97
N THR A 135 22.86 -3.00 7.74
CA THR A 135 24.10 -3.80 7.57
C THR A 135 24.10 -5.05 8.46
N ASP A 136 23.40 -4.97 9.59
CA ASP A 136 23.33 -6.03 10.59
C ASP A 136 21.91 -6.13 11.15
N PHE A 137 21.55 -7.32 11.62
CA PHE A 137 20.29 -7.53 12.31
C PHE A 137 20.44 -7.19 13.81
N VAL A 138 19.70 -6.20 14.26
CA VAL A 138 19.60 -5.84 15.68
C VAL A 138 18.18 -6.16 16.16
N LEU A 139 18.10 -6.93 17.27
CA LEU A 139 16.81 -7.45 17.76
C LEU A 139 15.82 -6.34 18.17
N SER A 140 16.31 -5.25 18.75
CA SER A 140 15.49 -4.13 19.19
C SER A 140 16.19 -2.83 18.82
N LEU A 141 15.48 -1.93 18.16
CA LEU A 141 15.97 -0.64 17.70
C LEU A 141 15.07 0.46 18.23
N PRO A 142 15.59 1.67 18.48
CA PRO A 142 14.74 2.85 18.62
C PRO A 142 13.87 3.02 17.38
N GLU A 143 12.60 3.37 17.56
CA GLU A 143 11.65 3.57 16.46
C GLU A 143 11.54 2.38 15.48
N ASP A 144 11.43 1.17 16.04
CA ASP A 144 11.34 -0.09 15.29
C ASP A 144 9.92 -0.35 14.80
N CYS A 145 9.70 -0.17 13.51
CA CYS A 145 8.42 -0.44 12.84
C CYS A 145 8.41 -1.78 12.06
N ARG A 146 9.45 -2.61 12.17
CA ARG A 146 9.54 -3.89 11.43
C ARG A 146 8.41 -4.86 11.77
N TRP A 147 7.83 -4.74 12.97
CA TRP A 147 6.83 -5.65 13.50
C TRP A 147 5.44 -5.04 13.67
N SER A 148 5.30 -3.72 13.49
CA SER A 148 4.02 -3.01 13.60
C SER A 148 3.18 -3.18 12.34
N ILE A 149 3.80 -3.18 11.15
CA ILE A 149 3.13 -3.31 9.86
C ILE A 149 3.05 -4.81 9.48
N ASP A 150 2.00 -5.48 9.96
CA ASP A 150 1.80 -6.94 9.77
C ASP A 150 0.36 -7.21 9.28
N PRO A 151 0.15 -7.99 8.19
CA PRO A 151 -1.19 -8.27 7.67
C PRO A 151 -2.11 -9.00 8.65
N LYS A 152 -1.55 -9.59 9.70
CA LYS A 152 -2.29 -10.35 10.73
C LYS A 152 -2.69 -9.52 11.93
N LYS A 153 -2.24 -8.26 12.00
CA LYS A 153 -2.53 -7.35 13.11
C LYS A 153 -3.31 -6.16 12.59
N PRO A 154 -4.27 -5.63 13.37
CA PRO A 154 -4.84 -4.34 13.07
C PRO A 154 -3.73 -3.29 13.00
N SER A 155 -3.73 -2.49 11.95
CA SER A 155 -2.84 -1.33 11.88
C SER A 155 -3.26 -0.29 12.94
N GLY A 156 -2.30 0.28 13.64
CA GLY A 156 -2.52 1.45 14.48
C GLY A 156 -2.69 2.74 13.65
N TYR A 157 -2.32 2.68 12.38
CA TYR A 157 -2.47 3.79 11.44
C TYR A 157 -3.88 3.81 10.88
N LYS A 158 -4.49 4.99 10.84
CA LYS A 158 -5.78 5.23 10.20
C LYS A 158 -5.58 6.22 9.07
N CYS A 159 -5.77 5.76 7.85
CA CYS A 159 -5.73 6.64 6.69
C CYS A 159 -6.96 7.55 6.69
N ARG A 160 -6.76 8.82 6.33
CA ARG A 160 -7.87 9.69 6.01
C ARG A 160 -8.68 9.06 4.86
N PRO A 161 -10.01 8.91 4.97
CA PRO A 161 -10.82 8.37 3.89
C PRO A 161 -10.64 9.16 2.58
N TYR A 162 -10.51 8.43 1.50
CA TYR A 162 -10.42 8.92 0.12
C TYR A 162 -11.39 8.13 -0.77
N TRP A 163 -11.54 8.55 -2.02
CA TRP A 163 -12.41 7.84 -2.95
C TRP A 163 -11.81 6.47 -3.33
N GLN A 164 -12.63 5.41 -3.31
CA GLN A 164 -12.25 4.05 -3.72
C GLN A 164 -13.27 3.51 -4.71
N VAL A 165 -12.83 2.76 -5.73
CA VAL A 165 -13.68 2.25 -6.83
C VAL A 165 -14.91 1.51 -6.30
N PHE A 166 -14.76 0.72 -5.25
CA PHE A 166 -15.85 -0.13 -4.71
C PHE A 166 -16.43 0.42 -3.40
N ARG A 167 -16.29 1.74 -3.13
CA ARG A 167 -16.76 2.38 -1.90
C ARG A 167 -18.28 2.26 -1.67
N GLU A 168 -19.07 2.24 -2.75
CA GLU A 168 -20.52 2.10 -2.64
C GLU A 168 -20.92 0.74 -2.07
N ARG A 169 -20.12 -0.29 -2.33
CA ARG A 169 -20.39 -1.66 -1.88
C ARG A 169 -19.81 -1.97 -0.50
N PHE A 170 -18.62 -1.47 -0.19
CA PHE A 170 -17.86 -1.85 1.01
C PHE A 170 -17.61 -0.70 1.99
N GLY A 171 -18.03 0.53 1.66
CA GLY A 171 -17.60 1.72 2.38
C GLY A 171 -16.11 1.98 2.15
N PHE A 172 -15.48 2.74 3.05
CA PHE A 172 -14.04 2.93 3.02
C PHE A 172 -13.32 1.72 3.63
N VAL A 173 -12.44 1.11 2.86
CA VAL A 173 -11.61 -0.02 3.28
C VAL A 173 -10.20 0.45 3.56
N ASP A 174 -9.78 0.36 4.82
CA ASP A 174 -8.42 0.72 5.28
C ASP A 174 -7.44 -0.45 5.13
N GLY A 175 -6.12 -0.17 5.27
CA GLY A 175 -5.07 -1.19 5.27
C GLY A 175 -4.76 -1.81 3.90
N LEU A 176 -5.13 -1.13 2.81
CA LEU A 176 -4.79 -1.52 1.45
C LEU A 176 -3.36 -1.12 1.08
N SER A 177 -2.86 -1.70 -0.01
CA SER A 177 -1.63 -1.26 -0.68
C SER A 177 -1.72 0.21 -1.09
N ALA A 178 -0.58 0.90 -1.11
CA ALA A 178 -0.48 2.26 -1.64
C ALA A 178 -0.88 2.39 -3.11
N MET A 179 -1.02 1.28 -3.85
CA MET A 179 -1.64 1.27 -5.18
C MET A 179 -3.04 1.87 -5.14
N ASP A 180 -3.84 1.48 -4.13
CA ASP A 180 -5.21 1.95 -3.99
C ASP A 180 -5.26 3.48 -3.84
N LEU A 181 -4.42 4.04 -2.98
CA LEU A 181 -4.32 5.48 -2.79
C LEU A 181 -3.81 6.18 -4.07
N LEU A 182 -2.70 5.71 -4.64
CA LEU A 182 -2.06 6.37 -5.79
C LEU A 182 -2.97 6.35 -7.03
N PHE A 183 -3.68 5.26 -7.27
CA PHE A 183 -4.54 5.15 -8.46
C PHE A 183 -5.84 5.93 -8.32
N ASN A 184 -6.32 6.16 -7.11
CA ASN A 184 -7.53 6.93 -6.88
C ASN A 184 -7.28 8.43 -6.68
N GLU A 185 -6.18 8.83 -6.02
CA GLU A 185 -5.89 10.22 -5.66
C GLU A 185 -4.71 10.84 -6.43
N GLY A 186 -3.93 10.00 -7.13
CA GLY A 186 -2.84 10.47 -7.98
C GLY A 186 -1.86 11.41 -7.26
N PRO A 187 -1.64 12.64 -7.78
CA PRO A 187 -0.74 13.63 -7.18
C PRO A 187 -1.12 14.06 -5.76
N GLU A 188 -2.40 13.96 -5.38
CA GLU A 188 -2.90 14.34 -4.06
C GLU A 188 -2.56 13.30 -2.98
N SER A 189 -2.03 12.13 -3.36
CA SER A 189 -1.66 11.03 -2.43
C SER A 189 -0.78 11.50 -1.28
N LEU A 190 0.16 12.42 -1.53
CA LEU A 190 1.03 12.97 -0.50
C LEU A 190 0.24 13.68 0.61
N GLY A 191 -0.80 14.43 0.27
CA GLY A 191 -1.66 15.10 1.22
C GLY A 191 -2.36 14.13 2.18
N PHE A 192 -2.77 12.95 1.68
CA PHE A 192 -3.37 11.90 2.51
C PHE A 192 -2.35 11.24 3.44
N LEU A 193 -1.11 11.02 2.98
CA LEU A 193 -0.05 10.40 3.80
C LEU A 193 0.41 11.31 4.94
N LEU A 194 0.41 12.63 4.74
CA LEU A 194 0.81 13.62 5.73
C LEU A 194 -0.33 14.03 6.67
N ALA A 195 -1.58 13.76 6.31
CA ALA A 195 -2.74 14.11 7.12
C ALA A 195 -2.67 13.43 8.49
N GLU A 196 -3.03 14.18 9.52
CA GLU A 196 -3.29 13.61 10.84
C GLU A 196 -4.54 12.72 10.78
N PRO A 197 -4.54 11.56 11.46
CA PRO A 197 -5.75 10.72 11.55
C PRO A 197 -6.89 11.55 12.14
N GLN A 198 -7.96 11.77 11.40
CA GLN A 198 -9.13 12.45 11.95
C GLN A 198 -9.87 11.51 12.91
N PRO A 199 -10.27 11.95 14.09
CA PRO A 199 -11.15 11.16 14.94
C PRO A 199 -12.46 10.87 14.18
N VAL A 200 -12.89 9.63 14.22
CA VAL A 200 -14.04 9.09 13.47
C VAL A 200 -15.34 9.90 13.66
N THR A 201 -15.46 10.64 14.75
CA THR A 201 -16.62 11.45 15.11
C THR A 201 -16.95 12.58 14.13
N GLN A 202 -15.97 13.19 13.47
CA GLN A 202 -16.22 14.35 12.59
C GLN A 202 -16.64 13.99 11.15
N ALA A 203 -16.39 12.78 10.69
CA ALA A 203 -16.81 12.33 9.36
C ALA A 203 -18.29 11.98 9.32
N VAL A 204 -18.82 11.41 10.40
CA VAL A 204 -20.26 11.06 10.53
C VAL A 204 -21.11 12.33 10.67
N GLU A 205 -20.69 13.30 11.49
CA GLU A 205 -21.40 14.57 11.67
C GLU A 205 -21.49 15.41 10.38
N ARG A 206 -20.49 15.36 9.49
CA ARG A 206 -20.56 16.09 8.21
C ARG A 206 -21.51 15.43 7.21
N VAL A 207 -21.60 14.10 7.20
CA VAL A 207 -22.55 13.40 6.33
C VAL A 207 -23.99 13.66 6.79
N GLU A 208 -24.25 13.58 8.11
CA GLU A 208 -25.56 13.88 8.69
C GLU A 208 -25.97 15.36 8.49
N GLN A 209 -25.02 16.30 8.56
CA GLN A 209 -25.31 17.72 8.27
C GLN A 209 -25.62 17.99 6.80
N VAL A 210 -24.97 17.29 5.87
CA VAL A 210 -25.26 17.43 4.44
C VAL A 210 -26.60 16.81 4.08
N GLU A 211 -26.94 15.65 4.64
CA GLU A 211 -28.24 15.02 4.47
C GLU A 211 -29.39 15.87 5.06
N ALA A 212 -29.20 16.44 6.26
CA ALA A 212 -30.18 17.33 6.88
C ALA A 212 -30.42 18.62 6.06
N VAL A 213 -29.39 19.17 5.40
CA VAL A 213 -29.53 20.35 4.53
C VAL A 213 -30.25 20.00 3.23
N LEU A 214 -30.04 18.81 2.67
CA LEU A 214 -30.74 18.34 1.46
C LEU A 214 -32.22 18.08 1.71
N ASP A 215 -32.57 17.50 2.88
CA ASP A 215 -33.97 17.27 3.26
C ASP A 215 -34.76 18.59 3.51
N ASP A 216 -34.07 19.63 4.01
CA ASP A 216 -34.71 20.95 4.25
C ASP A 216 -34.96 21.71 2.93
N VAL A 217 -34.10 21.50 1.90
CA VAL A 217 -34.28 22.06 0.57
C VAL A 217 -35.45 21.42 -0.17
N ASP A 218 -35.63 20.09 -0.03
CA ASP A 218 -36.71 19.36 -0.72
C ASP A 218 -38.11 19.70 -0.12
N GLN A 219 -38.18 20.00 1.18
CA GLN A 219 -39.42 20.46 1.83
C GLN A 219 -39.78 21.91 1.52
N SER A 220 -38.84 22.74 1.09
CA SER A 220 -39.07 24.16 0.75
C SER A 220 -39.53 24.38 -0.68
N VAL A 221 -39.38 23.41 -1.57
CA VAL A 221 -39.76 23.50 -3.02
C VAL A 221 -41.16 22.91 -3.27
N GLY A 222 -41.74 22.24 -2.27
CA GLY A 222 -43.05 21.58 -2.35
C GLY A 222 -44.25 22.38 -1.78
N ARG A 223 -44.14 23.71 -1.60
CA ARG A 223 -45.24 24.60 -1.21
C ARG A 223 -45.54 25.68 -2.21
#